data_8795476bd208ba0d28568541ef578de2
#
_entry.id   8795476bd208ba0d28568541ef578de2
#
_cell.length_a   1.000
_cell.length_b   1.000
_cell.length_c   1.000
_cell.angle_alpha   90.00
_cell.angle_beta   90.00
_cell.angle_gamma   90.00
#
_symmetry.space_group_name_H-M   'P 1'
#
loop_
_entity.id
_entity.type
_entity.pdbx_description
1 polymer ?
#
loop_
_entity_poly.entity_id
_entity_poly.type
_entity_poly.pdbx_seq_one_letter_code
_entity_poly.pdbx_strand_id
1 'polypeptide(L)'
;MIGDPAQFEALGNRLGFRIVEQTSDILRLHWQGARFPAFLCLGIALLLLFVSVPITQALILRGFVGPASSLWYFPLMNLVLFGISIFLVTQRRFIEIDNHTRTITLTRRSLYQSVIFSTSYDEVDEIRLTIDEIQSGFAVGGSTAAQKFPVPALRLALANGDSVLLDRGSFRKLSEFGKLISERLGKSLAIDPQLTT
;
A
#
# COMPACT_ATOMS: atom_id res chain seq x y z
N MET A 1 4.66 -7.17 25.02
CA MET A 1 5.42 -8.10 24.15
C MET A 1 5.63 -7.38 22.85
N ILE A 2 6.82 -6.86 22.62
CA ILE A 2 7.24 -6.23 21.36
C ILE A 2 7.48 -7.39 20.39
N GLY A 3 6.75 -7.43 19.29
CA GLY A 3 6.91 -8.49 18.28
C GLY A 3 8.34 -8.49 17.74
N ASP A 4 8.84 -9.70 17.44
CA ASP A 4 10.19 -9.95 16.98
C ASP A 4 10.51 -9.07 15.74
N PRO A 5 11.55 -8.21 15.80
CA PRO A 5 11.92 -7.34 14.69
C PRO A 5 12.18 -8.10 13.38
N ALA A 6 12.62 -9.36 13.44
CA ALA A 6 12.84 -10.20 12.28
C ALA A 6 11.54 -10.54 11.52
N GLN A 7 10.38 -10.64 12.21
CA GLN A 7 9.08 -10.85 11.55
C GLN A 7 8.60 -9.62 10.80
N PHE A 8 8.88 -8.42 11.33
CA PHE A 8 8.57 -7.17 10.65
C PHE A 8 9.46 -6.94 9.42
N GLU A 9 10.71 -7.36 9.48
CA GLU A 9 11.64 -7.28 8.35
C GLU A 9 11.23 -8.21 7.21
N ALA A 10 10.77 -9.43 7.51
CA ALA A 10 10.26 -10.38 6.52
C ALA A 10 8.97 -9.90 5.83
N LEU A 11 8.05 -9.24 6.56
CA LEU A 11 6.86 -8.61 6.00
C LEU A 11 7.22 -7.37 5.17
N GLY A 12 8.14 -6.52 5.65
CA GLY A 12 8.61 -5.33 4.98
C GLY A 12 9.26 -5.61 3.62
N ASN A 13 9.97 -6.73 3.49
CA ASN A 13 10.59 -7.14 2.22
C ASN A 13 9.59 -7.57 1.14
N ARG A 14 8.38 -7.97 1.52
CA ARG A 14 7.30 -8.36 0.58
C ARG A 14 6.40 -7.20 0.19
N LEU A 15 6.33 -6.17 1.02
CA LEU A 15 5.52 -4.97 0.85
C LEU A 15 6.47 -3.82 0.45
N GLY A 16 6.09 -3.00 -0.51
CA GLY A 16 6.85 -1.81 -0.88
C GLY A 16 7.13 -1.70 -2.37
N PHE A 17 7.80 -0.64 -2.75
CA PHE A 17 8.13 -0.35 -4.14
C PHE A 17 9.20 -1.31 -4.68
N ARG A 18 9.09 -1.64 -5.96
CA ARG A 18 10.09 -2.37 -6.74
C ARG A 18 10.49 -1.55 -7.94
N ILE A 19 11.75 -1.64 -8.31
CA ILE A 19 12.25 -1.03 -9.54
C ILE A 19 11.70 -1.84 -10.71
N VAL A 20 10.98 -1.18 -11.61
CA VAL A 20 10.42 -1.79 -12.82
C VAL A 20 11.22 -1.37 -14.04
N GLU A 21 11.66 -0.12 -14.06
CA GLU A 21 12.43 0.44 -15.16
C GLU A 21 13.51 1.35 -14.58
N GLN A 22 14.73 1.12 -15.01
CA GLN A 22 15.89 1.93 -14.63
C GLN A 22 16.70 2.20 -15.90
N THR A 23 16.40 3.33 -16.51
CA THR A 23 17.15 3.85 -17.66
C THR A 23 17.99 5.05 -17.23
N SER A 24 18.86 5.58 -18.07
CA SER A 24 19.59 6.84 -17.81
C SER A 24 18.64 7.98 -17.46
N ASP A 25 17.49 8.04 -18.11
CA ASP A 25 16.58 9.18 -18.05
C ASP A 25 15.38 8.97 -17.14
N ILE A 26 14.90 7.73 -17.00
CA ILE A 26 13.68 7.42 -16.24
C ILE A 26 13.96 6.33 -15.22
N LEU A 27 13.53 6.59 -13.97
CA LEU A 27 13.44 5.60 -12.92
C LEU A 27 11.99 5.42 -12.52
N ARG A 28 11.43 4.23 -12.76
CA ARG A 28 10.07 3.87 -12.35
C ARG A 28 10.07 2.85 -11.24
N LEU A 29 9.47 3.24 -10.15
CA LEU A 29 9.21 2.38 -9.00
C LEU A 29 7.73 2.02 -8.98
N HIS A 30 7.42 0.74 -8.83
CA HIS A 30 6.05 0.23 -8.79
C HIS A 30 5.76 -0.43 -7.45
N TRP A 31 4.74 0.02 -6.77
CA TRP A 31 4.18 -0.63 -5.61
C TRP A 31 3.04 -1.58 -6.01
N GLN A 32 3.21 -2.84 -5.70
CA GLN A 32 2.31 -3.91 -6.14
C GLN A 32 1.16 -4.19 -5.17
N GLY A 33 0.66 -3.22 -4.45
CA GLY A 33 -0.55 -3.34 -3.65
C GLY A 33 -0.56 -4.52 -2.64
N ALA A 34 -1.66 -4.62 -1.92
CA ALA A 34 -1.92 -5.69 -0.97
C ALA A 34 -2.46 -6.95 -1.69
N ARG A 35 -1.59 -7.65 -2.45
CA ARG A 35 -2.00 -8.84 -3.23
C ARG A 35 -2.51 -9.97 -2.34
N PHE A 36 -1.86 -10.21 -1.20
CA PHE A 36 -2.25 -11.30 -0.31
C PHE A 36 -3.71 -11.16 0.18
N PRO A 37 -4.13 -10.03 0.79
CA PRO A 37 -5.53 -9.86 1.17
C PRO A 37 -6.49 -9.88 -0.02
N ALA A 38 -6.08 -9.42 -1.21
CA ALA A 38 -6.89 -9.49 -2.41
C ALA A 38 -7.16 -10.94 -2.83
N PHE A 39 -6.12 -11.78 -2.86
CA PHE A 39 -6.27 -13.21 -3.17
C PHE A 39 -7.05 -13.96 -2.09
N LEU A 40 -6.87 -13.59 -0.82
CA LEU A 40 -7.66 -14.16 0.28
C LEU A 40 -9.15 -13.85 0.11
N CYS A 41 -9.51 -12.58 -0.13
CA CYS A 41 -10.88 -12.18 -0.39
C CYS A 41 -11.47 -12.89 -1.62
N LEU A 42 -10.67 -13.04 -2.70
CA LEU A 42 -11.09 -13.76 -3.89
C LEU A 42 -11.33 -15.24 -3.60
N GLY A 43 -10.43 -15.90 -2.87
CA GLY A 43 -10.58 -17.30 -2.48
C GLY A 43 -11.83 -17.54 -1.64
N ILE A 44 -12.09 -16.68 -0.64
CA ILE A 44 -13.31 -16.75 0.17
C ILE A 44 -14.56 -16.52 -0.71
N ALA A 45 -14.52 -15.53 -1.61
CA ALA A 45 -15.64 -15.25 -2.51
C ALA A 45 -15.93 -16.43 -3.45
N LEU A 46 -14.90 -17.10 -3.97
CA LEU A 46 -15.06 -18.29 -4.80
C LEU A 46 -15.69 -19.46 -4.02
N LEU A 47 -15.27 -19.68 -2.77
CA LEU A 47 -15.90 -20.69 -1.91
C LEU A 47 -17.36 -20.36 -1.61
N LEU A 48 -17.66 -19.10 -1.34
CA LEU A 48 -19.03 -18.66 -1.08
C LEU A 48 -19.96 -18.76 -2.32
N LEU A 49 -19.41 -18.85 -3.54
CA LEU A 49 -20.23 -19.08 -4.74
C LEU A 49 -21.03 -20.37 -4.66
N PHE A 50 -20.48 -21.44 -4.10
CA PHE A 50 -21.19 -22.73 -3.94
C PHE A 50 -22.46 -22.59 -3.09
N VAL A 51 -22.50 -21.62 -2.18
CA VAL A 51 -23.68 -21.33 -1.34
C VAL A 51 -24.53 -20.22 -1.98
N SER A 52 -23.91 -19.20 -2.50
CA SER A 52 -24.59 -18.01 -3.04
C SER A 52 -25.39 -18.30 -4.31
N VAL A 53 -24.87 -19.17 -5.21
CA VAL A 53 -25.55 -19.49 -6.47
C VAL A 53 -26.90 -20.17 -6.24
N PRO A 54 -27.00 -21.28 -5.47
CA PRO A 54 -28.30 -21.91 -5.23
C PRO A 54 -29.28 -21.00 -4.45
N ILE A 55 -28.79 -20.18 -3.52
CA ILE A 55 -29.66 -19.20 -2.84
C ILE A 55 -30.20 -18.18 -3.83
N THR A 56 -29.33 -17.63 -4.69
CA THR A 56 -29.75 -16.67 -5.73
C THR A 56 -30.79 -17.28 -6.68
N GLN A 57 -30.58 -18.51 -7.13
CA GLN A 57 -31.55 -19.23 -7.96
C GLN A 57 -32.89 -19.42 -7.25
N ALA A 58 -32.86 -19.81 -5.98
CA ALA A 58 -34.08 -19.97 -5.18
C ALA A 58 -34.83 -18.64 -4.99
N LEU A 59 -34.12 -17.53 -4.78
CA LEU A 59 -34.71 -16.19 -4.66
C LEU A 59 -35.33 -15.70 -5.97
N ILE A 60 -34.70 -15.99 -7.11
CA ILE A 60 -35.24 -15.61 -8.43
C ILE A 60 -36.48 -16.42 -8.76
N LEU A 61 -36.47 -17.75 -8.53
CA LEU A 61 -37.53 -18.63 -8.90
C LEU A 61 -38.77 -18.58 -7.99
N ARG A 62 -38.53 -18.37 -6.69
CA ARG A 62 -39.58 -18.41 -5.64
C ARG A 62 -39.88 -17.04 -5.01
N GLY A 63 -39.17 -16.01 -5.45
CA GLY A 63 -39.21 -14.69 -4.81
C GLY A 63 -38.65 -14.72 -3.38
N PHE A 64 -38.90 -13.63 -2.64
CA PHE A 64 -38.49 -13.50 -1.24
C PHE A 64 -39.42 -14.21 -0.26
N VAL A 65 -40.04 -15.33 -0.69
CA VAL A 65 -40.93 -16.14 0.13
C VAL A 65 -40.27 -17.48 0.44
N GLY A 66 -40.32 -17.89 1.70
CA GLY A 66 -39.74 -19.16 2.14
C GLY A 66 -38.37 -19.05 2.83
N PRO A 67 -37.75 -20.19 3.20
CA PRO A 67 -36.52 -20.21 3.99
C PRO A 67 -35.31 -19.57 3.30
N ALA A 68 -35.27 -19.52 1.97
CA ALA A 68 -34.20 -18.85 1.24
C ALA A 68 -34.20 -17.32 1.43
N SER A 69 -35.33 -16.73 1.79
CA SER A 69 -35.45 -15.28 1.99
C SER A 69 -34.62 -14.77 3.17
N SER A 70 -34.38 -15.57 4.18
CA SER A 70 -33.51 -15.22 5.32
C SER A 70 -32.04 -15.27 4.99
N LEU A 71 -31.65 -15.88 3.87
CA LEU A 71 -30.26 -16.08 3.45
C LEU A 71 -29.80 -15.14 2.33
N TRP A 72 -30.61 -14.12 2.00
CA TRP A 72 -30.32 -13.17 0.92
C TRP A 72 -28.98 -12.42 1.07
N TYR A 73 -28.47 -12.32 2.31
CA TYR A 73 -27.22 -11.62 2.59
C TYR A 73 -25.99 -12.38 2.07
N PHE A 74 -26.06 -13.71 1.85
CA PHE A 74 -24.91 -14.47 1.32
C PHE A 74 -24.51 -14.02 -0.10
N PRO A 75 -25.44 -13.93 -1.09
CA PRO A 75 -25.11 -13.36 -2.39
C PRO A 75 -24.57 -11.93 -2.31
N LEU A 76 -25.13 -11.11 -1.42
CA LEU A 76 -24.66 -9.73 -1.23
C LEU A 76 -23.24 -9.70 -0.66
N MET A 77 -22.95 -10.47 0.39
CA MET A 77 -21.59 -10.59 0.94
C MET A 77 -20.59 -11.05 -0.10
N ASN A 78 -20.98 -12.03 -0.92
CA ASN A 78 -20.14 -12.54 -1.99
C ASN A 78 -19.78 -11.44 -2.99
N LEU A 79 -20.78 -10.69 -3.44
CA LEU A 79 -20.58 -9.55 -4.36
C LEU A 79 -19.66 -8.48 -3.75
N VAL A 80 -19.82 -8.18 -2.46
CA VAL A 80 -18.96 -7.23 -1.74
C VAL A 80 -17.51 -7.75 -1.69
N LEU A 81 -17.30 -9.03 -1.39
CA LEU A 81 -15.96 -9.63 -1.35
C LEU A 81 -15.27 -9.61 -2.72
N PHE A 82 -16.01 -9.90 -3.80
CA PHE A 82 -15.50 -9.74 -5.15
C PHE A 82 -15.12 -8.29 -5.46
N GLY A 83 -15.98 -7.33 -5.10
CA GLY A 83 -15.73 -5.91 -5.27
C GLY A 83 -14.46 -5.46 -4.54
N ILE A 84 -14.30 -5.88 -3.28
CA ILE A 84 -13.10 -5.59 -2.47
C ILE A 84 -11.87 -6.22 -3.12
N SER A 85 -11.95 -7.49 -3.57
CA SER A 85 -10.83 -8.16 -4.22
C SER A 85 -10.38 -7.42 -5.48
N ILE A 86 -11.30 -7.08 -6.37
CA ILE A 86 -11.01 -6.30 -7.59
C ILE A 86 -10.40 -4.95 -7.23
N PHE A 87 -10.97 -4.24 -6.26
CA PHE A 87 -10.47 -2.95 -5.81
C PHE A 87 -9.02 -3.06 -5.30
N LEU A 88 -8.71 -4.07 -4.47
CA LEU A 88 -7.37 -4.28 -3.93
C LEU A 88 -6.35 -4.67 -5.01
N VAL A 89 -6.74 -5.51 -5.99
CA VAL A 89 -5.88 -5.90 -7.12
C VAL A 89 -5.58 -4.74 -8.04
N THR A 90 -6.55 -3.84 -8.25
CA THR A 90 -6.40 -2.69 -9.14
C THR A 90 -5.59 -1.56 -8.51
N GLN A 91 -5.43 -1.55 -7.18
CA GLN A 91 -4.61 -0.52 -6.52
C GLN A 91 -3.14 -0.67 -6.85
N ARG A 92 -2.58 0.32 -7.52
CA ARG A 92 -1.17 0.42 -7.86
C ARG A 92 -0.68 1.83 -7.57
N ARG A 93 0.56 1.94 -7.13
CA ARG A 93 1.23 3.23 -6.98
C ARG A 93 2.52 3.20 -7.77
N PHE A 94 2.83 4.28 -8.43
CA PHE A 94 4.03 4.47 -9.20
C PHE A 94 4.74 5.72 -8.72
N ILE A 95 6.04 5.62 -8.56
CA ILE A 95 6.92 6.77 -8.44
C ILE A 95 7.72 6.81 -9.73
N GLU A 96 7.60 7.89 -10.46
CA GLU A 96 8.33 8.15 -11.69
C GLU A 96 9.25 9.34 -11.47
N ILE A 97 10.53 9.13 -11.68
CA ILE A 97 11.58 10.14 -11.60
C ILE A 97 12.14 10.29 -13.00
N ASP A 98 11.86 11.42 -13.63
CA ASP A 98 12.25 11.72 -14.98
C ASP A 98 13.36 12.78 -14.96
N ASN A 99 14.54 12.39 -15.43
CA ASN A 99 15.69 13.28 -15.51
C ASN A 99 15.58 14.28 -16.66
N HIS A 100 14.81 13.95 -17.71
CA HIS A 100 14.65 14.86 -18.86
C HIS A 100 13.80 16.07 -18.48
N THR A 101 12.68 15.83 -17.83
CA THR A 101 11.78 16.89 -17.34
C THR A 101 12.16 17.41 -15.96
N ARG A 102 13.11 16.75 -15.29
CA ARG A 102 13.52 17.03 -13.90
C ARG A 102 12.34 17.05 -12.94
N THR A 103 11.46 16.08 -13.08
CA THR A 103 10.24 15.98 -12.25
C THR A 103 10.15 14.64 -11.53
N ILE A 104 9.55 14.68 -10.35
CA ILE A 104 9.15 13.51 -9.59
C ILE A 104 7.64 13.47 -9.57
N THR A 105 7.07 12.36 -10.02
CA THR A 105 5.62 12.19 -10.05
C THR A 105 5.22 10.94 -9.26
N LEU A 106 4.35 11.11 -8.28
CA LEU A 106 3.71 10.04 -7.55
C LEU A 106 2.29 9.85 -8.09
N THR A 107 2.06 8.73 -8.76
CA THR A 107 0.78 8.39 -9.36
C THR A 107 0.14 7.23 -8.61
N ARG A 108 -1.15 7.34 -8.36
CA ARG A 108 -2.00 6.24 -7.89
C ARG A 108 -2.92 5.82 -9.01
N ARG A 109 -2.92 4.52 -9.30
CA ARG A 109 -3.89 3.89 -10.19
C ARG A 109 -4.77 2.97 -9.36
N SER A 110 -6.07 3.20 -9.41
CA SER A 110 -7.09 2.32 -8.87
C SER A 110 -8.03 1.96 -10.03
N LEU A 111 -9.30 2.30 -9.98
CA LEU A 111 -10.22 2.20 -11.13
C LEU A 111 -9.86 3.25 -12.20
N TYR A 112 -9.33 4.39 -11.79
CA TYR A 112 -8.79 5.43 -12.67
C TYR A 112 -7.41 5.86 -12.17
N GLN A 113 -6.63 6.44 -13.07
CA GLN A 113 -5.30 6.97 -12.77
C GLN A 113 -5.42 8.40 -12.24
N SER A 114 -4.79 8.69 -11.12
CA SER A 114 -4.69 10.03 -10.56
C SER A 114 -3.26 10.33 -10.16
N VAL A 115 -2.77 11.51 -10.53
CA VAL A 115 -1.52 12.05 -10.00
C VAL A 115 -1.82 12.54 -8.58
N ILE A 116 -1.11 12.00 -7.59
CA ILE A 116 -1.24 12.41 -6.19
C ILE A 116 -0.35 13.61 -5.93
N PHE A 117 0.86 13.56 -6.50
CA PHE A 117 1.88 14.55 -6.26
C PHE A 117 2.82 14.62 -7.47
N SER A 118 3.20 15.83 -7.85
CA SER A 118 4.22 16.08 -8.87
C SER A 118 4.99 17.33 -8.44
N THR A 119 6.31 17.23 -8.50
CA THR A 119 7.20 18.35 -8.12
C THR A 119 8.47 18.34 -8.96
N SER A 120 9.10 19.52 -9.07
CA SER A 120 10.41 19.66 -9.72
C SER A 120 11.54 19.22 -8.77
N TYR A 121 12.68 18.80 -9.31
CA TYR A 121 13.88 18.53 -8.53
C TYR A 121 14.35 19.72 -7.70
N ASP A 122 14.12 20.92 -8.19
CA ASP A 122 14.56 22.15 -7.54
C ASP A 122 13.74 22.45 -6.27
N GLU A 123 12.50 21.94 -6.22
CA GLU A 123 11.62 22.05 -5.06
C GLU A 123 11.92 21.01 -3.99
N VAL A 124 12.72 19.98 -4.30
CA VAL A 124 13.16 18.99 -3.33
C VAL A 124 14.41 19.50 -2.63
N ASP A 125 14.36 19.57 -1.32
CA ASP A 125 15.48 19.96 -0.48
C ASP A 125 16.38 18.76 -0.20
N GLU A 126 15.83 17.73 0.43
CA GLU A 126 16.55 16.50 0.77
C GLU A 126 15.62 15.27 0.83
N ILE A 127 16.23 14.10 0.87
CA ILE A 127 15.52 12.84 1.11
C ILE A 127 15.76 12.46 2.57
N ARG A 128 14.67 12.19 3.30
CA ARG A 128 14.73 11.84 4.73
C ARG A 128 14.28 10.41 4.96
N LEU A 129 15.07 9.67 5.71
CA LEU A 129 14.69 8.39 6.28
C LEU A 129 14.42 8.58 7.77
N THR A 130 13.14 8.55 8.14
CA THR A 130 12.63 8.87 9.49
C THR A 130 11.87 7.70 10.08
N ILE A 131 11.46 7.81 11.34
CA ILE A 131 10.57 6.86 11.99
C ILE A 131 9.16 7.46 12.01
N ASP A 132 8.21 6.76 11.41
CA ASP A 132 6.78 7.07 11.51
C ASP A 132 6.12 6.17 12.56
N GLU A 133 5.14 6.70 13.29
CA GLU A 133 4.28 5.91 14.17
C GLU A 133 3.04 5.45 13.41
N ILE A 134 2.86 4.13 13.29
CA ILE A 134 1.62 3.55 12.75
C ILE A 134 0.77 3.07 13.93
N GLN A 135 -0.48 3.50 13.98
CA GLN A 135 -1.46 2.99 14.93
C GLN A 135 -2.10 1.72 14.38
N SER A 136 -2.08 0.62 15.12
CA SER A 136 -2.87 -0.55 14.75
C SER A 136 -4.35 -0.24 14.96
N GLY A 137 -5.16 -0.38 13.89
CA GLY A 137 -6.61 -0.18 13.98
C GLY A 137 -7.37 -1.29 14.72
N PHE A 138 -6.68 -2.31 15.23
CA PHE A 138 -7.29 -3.42 15.96
C PHE A 138 -6.80 -3.42 17.40
N ALA A 139 -7.72 -3.20 18.33
CA ALA A 139 -7.49 -3.45 19.75
C ALA A 139 -7.41 -4.98 19.95
N VAL A 140 -6.21 -5.53 20.08
CA VAL A 140 -6.02 -6.93 20.46
C VAL A 140 -6.06 -6.99 21.99
N GLY A 141 -7.02 -7.75 22.53
CA GLY A 141 -7.04 -8.06 23.97
C GLY A 141 -7.70 -7.04 24.89
N GLY A 142 -8.73 -6.31 24.42
CA GLY A 142 -9.60 -5.52 25.32
C GLY A 142 -8.98 -4.21 25.85
N SER A 143 -7.77 -3.83 25.43
CA SER A 143 -7.21 -2.52 25.74
C SER A 143 -7.66 -1.53 24.63
N THR A 144 -8.32 -0.46 25.06
CA THR A 144 -8.79 0.64 24.17
C THR A 144 -7.67 1.53 23.64
N ALA A 145 -6.42 1.29 24.01
CA ALA A 145 -5.28 2.04 23.53
C ALA A 145 -4.77 1.46 22.20
N ALA A 146 -4.92 2.18 21.11
CA ALA A 146 -4.30 1.85 19.84
C ALA A 146 -2.77 1.73 20.03
N GLN A 147 -2.23 0.54 19.77
CA GLN A 147 -0.81 0.29 19.93
C GLN A 147 -0.06 0.99 18.79
N LYS A 148 0.89 1.85 19.14
CA LYS A 148 1.73 2.56 18.18
C LYS A 148 2.97 1.72 17.88
N PHE A 149 3.29 1.54 16.61
CA PHE A 149 4.48 0.83 16.15
C PHE A 149 5.37 1.80 15.38
N PRO A 150 6.66 1.92 15.78
CA PRO A 150 7.63 2.67 15.00
C PRO A 150 7.96 1.91 13.71
N VAL A 151 7.84 2.57 12.58
CA VAL A 151 8.15 1.99 11.27
C VAL A 151 9.01 2.97 10.48
N PRO A 152 10.13 2.52 9.89
CA PRO A 152 10.93 3.36 9.02
C PRO A 152 10.11 3.86 7.82
N ALA A 153 10.27 5.14 7.52
CA ALA A 153 9.57 5.84 6.45
C ALA A 153 10.53 6.68 5.61
N LEU A 154 10.45 6.55 4.31
CA LEU A 154 11.18 7.36 3.35
C LEU A 154 10.33 8.53 2.90
N ARG A 155 10.84 9.74 3.05
CA ARG A 155 10.14 10.99 2.75
C ARG A 155 10.97 11.88 1.83
N LEU A 156 10.31 12.66 0.99
CA LEU A 156 10.89 13.82 0.31
C LEU A 156 10.60 15.05 1.16
N ALA A 157 11.61 15.76 1.58
CA ALA A 157 11.49 17.07 2.17
C ALA A 157 11.51 18.10 1.04
N LEU A 158 10.53 19.01 1.04
CA LEU A 158 10.40 20.06 0.05
C LEU A 158 10.93 21.39 0.61
N ALA A 159 11.37 22.25 -0.26
CA ALA A 159 11.91 23.58 0.08
C ALA A 159 10.89 24.48 0.81
N ASN A 160 9.59 24.22 0.64
CA ASN A 160 8.52 24.90 1.36
C ASN A 160 8.31 24.43 2.80
N GLY A 161 9.08 23.43 3.26
CA GLY A 161 8.98 22.82 4.58
C GLY A 161 8.02 21.62 4.66
N ASP A 162 7.27 21.33 3.60
CA ASP A 162 6.42 20.17 3.54
C ASP A 162 7.22 18.87 3.36
N SER A 163 6.63 17.74 3.70
CA SER A 163 7.24 16.44 3.44
C SER A 163 6.24 15.46 2.83
N VAL A 164 6.66 14.79 1.77
CA VAL A 164 5.86 13.80 1.06
C VAL A 164 6.35 12.41 1.37
N LEU A 165 5.48 11.56 1.89
CA LEU A 165 5.79 10.16 2.17
C LEU A 165 5.86 9.37 0.86
N LEU A 166 7.03 8.78 0.60
CA LEU A 166 7.23 7.88 -0.54
C LEU A 166 6.86 6.44 -0.20
N ASP A 167 7.48 5.89 0.85
CA ASP A 167 7.26 4.49 1.25
C ASP A 167 7.51 4.28 2.74
N ARG A 168 6.98 3.17 3.27
CA ARG A 168 7.25 2.64 4.60
C ARG A 168 7.68 1.19 4.49
N GLY A 169 8.63 0.77 5.31
CA GLY A 169 9.09 -0.62 5.25
C GLY A 169 10.36 -0.88 6.06
N SER A 170 11.10 -1.92 5.69
CA SER A 170 12.37 -2.23 6.36
C SER A 170 13.42 -1.17 6.08
N PHE A 171 14.22 -0.85 7.10
CA PHE A 171 15.31 0.12 7.03
C PHE A 171 16.26 -0.15 5.85
N ARG A 172 16.69 -1.41 5.70
CA ARG A 172 17.63 -1.81 4.65
C ARG A 172 17.10 -1.45 3.25
N LYS A 173 15.85 -1.82 2.97
CA LYS A 173 15.22 -1.57 1.68
C LYS A 173 15.02 -0.08 1.41
N LEU A 174 14.54 0.66 2.42
CA LEU A 174 14.33 2.11 2.31
C LEU A 174 15.65 2.86 2.17
N SER A 175 16.72 2.41 2.83
CA SER A 175 18.05 2.98 2.68
C SER A 175 18.60 2.77 1.25
N GLU A 176 18.41 1.58 0.66
CA GLU A 176 18.80 1.30 -0.73
C GLU A 176 18.02 2.21 -1.71
N PHE A 177 16.69 2.33 -1.52
CA PHE A 177 15.87 3.23 -2.33
C PHE A 177 16.21 4.71 -2.11
N GLY A 178 16.43 5.11 -0.87
CA GLY A 178 16.83 6.47 -0.54
C GLY A 178 18.14 6.86 -1.23
N LYS A 179 19.14 5.97 -1.23
CA LYS A 179 20.39 6.18 -1.95
C LYS A 179 20.18 6.32 -3.46
N LEU A 180 19.40 5.41 -4.05
CA LEU A 180 19.12 5.44 -5.49
C LEU A 180 18.43 6.75 -5.91
N ILE A 181 17.44 7.19 -5.13
CA ILE A 181 16.72 8.44 -5.38
C ILE A 181 17.64 9.64 -5.15
N SER A 182 18.45 9.62 -4.09
CA SER A 182 19.44 10.66 -3.75
C SER A 182 20.44 10.87 -4.89
N GLU A 183 21.02 9.78 -5.41
CA GLU A 183 21.94 9.82 -6.54
C GLU A 183 21.28 10.40 -7.80
N ARG A 184 20.03 10.01 -8.07
CA ARG A 184 19.28 10.51 -9.23
C ARG A 184 18.94 11.98 -9.15
N LEU A 185 18.57 12.47 -7.99
CA LEU A 185 18.19 13.85 -7.76
C LEU A 185 19.39 14.77 -7.54
N GLY A 186 20.55 14.20 -7.22
CA GLY A 186 21.71 14.97 -6.76
C GLY A 186 21.46 15.66 -5.41
N LYS A 187 20.63 15.06 -4.55
CA LYS A 187 20.25 15.60 -3.23
C LYS A 187 20.79 14.72 -2.11
N SER A 188 20.94 15.28 -0.90
CA SER A 188 21.40 14.53 0.27
C SER A 188 20.37 13.52 0.79
N LEU A 189 20.84 12.41 1.35
CA LEU A 189 20.04 11.47 2.11
C LEU A 189 20.33 11.68 3.60
N ALA A 190 19.37 12.24 4.33
CA ALA A 190 19.42 12.37 5.78
C ALA A 190 18.79 11.13 6.43
N ILE A 191 19.54 10.47 7.31
CA ILE A 191 19.06 9.28 8.05
C ILE A 191 18.93 9.67 9.52
N ASP A 192 17.75 9.38 10.09
CA ASP A 192 17.49 9.60 11.51
C ASP A 192 18.47 8.76 12.36
N PRO A 193 19.20 9.35 13.31
CA PRO A 193 20.14 8.62 14.16
C PRO A 193 19.52 7.42 14.91
N GLN A 194 18.24 7.48 15.21
CA GLN A 194 17.53 6.39 15.88
C GLN A 194 17.39 5.12 15.03
N LEU A 195 17.59 5.22 13.71
CA LEU A 195 17.55 4.07 12.79
C LEU A 195 18.90 3.37 12.64
N THR A 196 19.97 3.96 13.15
CA THR A 196 21.35 3.45 13.01
C THR A 196 21.89 2.83 14.31
N THR A 197 21.12 2.91 15.38
CA THR A 197 21.41 2.27 16.68
C THR A 197 20.75 0.90 16.75
#